data_bf74cabd594e71e06672e932f6e1c606
#
_entry.id   bf74cabd594e71e06672e932f6e1c606
#
_cell.length_a   1.000
_cell.length_b   1.000
_cell.length_c   1.000
_cell.angle_alpha   90.00
_cell.angle_beta   90.00
_cell.angle_gamma   90.00
#
_symmetry.space_group_name_H-M   'P 1'
#
loop_
_entity.id
_entity.type
_entity.pdbx_description
1 polymer ?
#
loop_
_entity_poly.entity_id
_entity_poly.type
_entity_poly.pdbx_seq_one_letter_code
_entity_poly.pdbx_strand_id
1 'polypeptide(L)'
;MNGEKEIEHRLLFLFTLHRSLFTLFPYSSRSTTLPPFFAHESAYIDDGAVIGDGTKIWHFCHLLPGAVIGERCNLGQNVVVMGGVTLGNNVKVQNNVSLYEGVVLEDDVFCGPSCVFTNVTNPRSHVSRKAEYRRTLVRKGSSIGANATIVCGVTLGEYCFIGAGAVVRSDVPAYALMVGVPARRVGWMCQCGIRLQLQGGRASCATCGASYEEREGVLQQIDRPRNAG
;
A
#
# COMPACT_ATOMS: atom_id res chain seq x y z
N MET A 1 -20.42 -2.61 67.24
CA MET A 1 -20.49 -1.17 66.85
C MET A 1 -19.17 -0.48 67.22
N ASN A 2 -18.04 -0.85 66.68
CA ASN A 2 -16.75 -0.15 66.85
C ASN A 2 -15.74 -0.53 65.74
N GLY A 3 -16.19 -0.58 64.48
CA GLY A 3 -15.32 -0.91 63.37
C GLY A 3 -15.34 0.06 62.16
N GLU A 4 -16.29 0.98 62.13
CA GLU A 4 -16.49 1.85 60.95
C GLU A 4 -15.91 3.26 61.06
N LYS A 5 -15.42 3.66 62.22
CA LYS A 5 -14.85 5.02 62.44
C LYS A 5 -13.35 5.12 62.26
N GLU A 6 -12.63 4.00 62.04
CA GLU A 6 -11.17 4.01 61.93
C GLU A 6 -10.68 4.05 60.49
N ILE A 7 -11.58 3.82 59.53
CA ILE A 7 -11.22 3.81 58.10
C ILE A 7 -11.31 5.20 57.47
N GLU A 8 -12.19 6.07 57.96
CA GLU A 8 -12.32 7.44 57.41
C GLU A 8 -11.18 8.38 57.76
N HIS A 9 -10.45 8.15 58.89
CA HIS A 9 -9.35 9.01 59.28
C HIS A 9 -8.02 8.68 58.58
N ARG A 10 -7.89 7.54 57.90
CA ARG A 10 -6.66 7.19 57.14
C ARG A 10 -6.69 7.65 55.68
N LEU A 11 -7.85 7.94 55.12
CA LEU A 11 -7.96 8.44 53.74
C LEU A 11 -7.77 9.96 53.63
N LEU A 12 -7.88 10.72 54.73
CA LEU A 12 -7.70 12.17 54.68
C LEU A 12 -6.25 12.65 54.82
N PHE A 13 -5.31 11.80 55.17
CA PHE A 13 -3.92 12.18 55.36
C PHE A 13 -3.00 11.93 54.16
N LEU A 14 -3.51 11.33 53.09
CA LEU A 14 -2.74 11.06 51.86
C LEU A 14 -2.95 12.08 50.73
N PHE A 15 -3.78 13.12 50.95
CA PHE A 15 -4.06 14.12 49.92
C PHE A 15 -3.37 15.49 50.12
N THR A 16 -2.47 15.63 51.10
CA THR A 16 -1.94 16.96 51.43
C THR A 16 -0.43 17.14 51.22
N LEU A 17 0.27 16.23 50.54
CA LEU A 17 1.71 16.39 50.29
C LEU A 17 2.11 16.04 48.85
N HIS A 18 1.45 16.68 47.83
CA HIS A 18 2.03 16.73 46.49
C HIS A 18 1.65 18.04 45.76
N ARG A 19 1.92 19.15 46.45
CA ARG A 19 1.97 20.47 45.82
C ARG A 19 3.41 20.95 45.89
N SER A 20 4.21 20.66 44.89
CA SER A 20 5.36 21.43 44.44
C SER A 20 6.25 20.55 43.57
N LEU A 21 6.16 20.71 42.30
CA LEU A 21 7.23 20.65 41.28
C LEU A 21 6.61 20.39 39.89
N PHE A 22 5.60 21.19 39.56
CA PHE A 22 5.36 21.44 38.12
C PHE A 22 6.33 22.56 37.75
N THR A 23 7.57 22.22 37.41
CA THR A 23 8.43 23.07 36.62
C THR A 23 7.72 23.30 35.28
N LEU A 24 7.38 24.57 35.05
CA LEU A 24 6.92 25.10 33.76
C LEU A 24 7.97 24.77 32.69
N PHE A 25 7.80 23.64 32.00
CA PHE A 25 8.37 23.52 30.67
C PHE A 25 7.65 24.54 29.78
N PRO A 26 8.37 25.41 29.06
CA PRO A 26 7.71 26.30 28.11
C PRO A 26 6.96 25.44 27.12
N TYR A 27 5.65 25.60 27.08
CA TYR A 27 4.79 25.04 26.04
C TYR A 27 5.27 25.66 24.71
N SER A 28 6.16 24.93 24.03
CA SER A 28 6.54 25.27 22.66
C SER A 28 5.24 25.31 21.86
N SER A 29 4.92 26.46 21.33
CA SER A 29 3.80 26.67 20.42
C SER A 29 3.99 25.78 19.19
N ARG A 30 3.53 24.53 19.28
CA ARG A 30 3.40 23.70 18.08
C ARG A 30 2.39 24.39 17.18
N SER A 31 2.86 24.76 16.00
CA SER A 31 2.02 25.23 14.91
C SER A 31 0.74 24.39 14.84
N THR A 32 -0.41 25.03 14.92
CA THR A 32 -1.75 24.39 14.88
C THR A 32 -2.17 24.01 13.46
N THR A 33 -1.24 23.93 12.51
CA THR A 33 -1.53 23.35 11.19
C THR A 33 -1.73 21.86 11.35
N LEU A 34 -2.90 21.36 10.96
CA LEU A 34 -3.16 19.93 10.87
C LEU A 34 -2.07 19.28 10.02
N PRO A 35 -1.64 18.06 10.37
CA PRO A 35 -0.67 17.35 9.55
C PRO A 35 -1.21 17.21 8.12
N PRO A 36 -0.37 17.25 7.09
CA PRO A 36 -0.78 17.21 5.69
C PRO A 36 -1.46 15.89 5.30
N PHE A 37 -1.37 14.87 6.13
CA PHE A 37 -2.00 13.56 5.95
C PHE A 37 -2.86 13.16 7.14
N PHE A 38 -3.77 12.22 6.95
CA PHE A 38 -4.56 11.62 8.02
C PHE A 38 -3.95 10.28 8.46
N ALA A 39 -3.79 10.09 9.77
CA ALA A 39 -3.47 8.81 10.36
C ALA A 39 -4.45 8.51 11.51
N HIS A 40 -5.03 7.30 11.50
CA HIS A 40 -5.85 6.84 12.62
C HIS A 40 -4.98 6.66 13.86
N GLU A 41 -5.51 6.93 15.04
CA GLU A 41 -4.78 6.89 16.32
C GLU A 41 -4.11 5.55 16.64
N SER A 42 -4.63 4.44 16.09
CA SER A 42 -4.04 3.11 16.21
C SER A 42 -2.98 2.79 15.16
N ALA A 43 -2.71 3.71 14.22
CA ALA A 43 -1.61 3.54 13.27
C ALA A 43 -0.27 3.85 13.93
N TYR A 44 0.73 3.05 13.64
CA TYR A 44 2.09 3.25 14.13
C TYR A 44 2.98 3.73 12.98
N ILE A 45 3.54 4.92 13.14
CA ILE A 45 4.41 5.56 12.16
C ILE A 45 5.74 5.85 12.83
N ASP A 46 6.77 5.11 12.42
CA ASP A 46 8.11 5.28 12.96
C ASP A 46 8.77 6.56 12.44
N ASP A 47 9.66 7.12 13.22
CA ASP A 47 10.50 8.24 12.81
C ASP A 47 11.31 7.87 11.56
N GLY A 48 11.33 8.77 10.57
CA GLY A 48 12.00 8.55 9.28
C GLY A 48 11.13 7.94 8.18
N ALA A 49 9.85 7.66 8.42
CA ALA A 49 8.87 7.44 7.37
C ALA A 49 8.47 8.78 6.73
N VAL A 50 8.37 8.83 5.40
CA VAL A 50 7.98 10.02 4.63
C VAL A 50 6.59 9.81 4.05
N ILE A 51 5.67 10.75 4.27
CA ILE A 51 4.27 10.64 3.86
C ILE A 51 3.85 11.93 3.16
N GLY A 52 3.34 11.79 1.94
CA GLY A 52 2.84 12.89 1.12
C GLY A 52 1.45 13.37 1.51
N ASP A 53 1.12 14.57 1.06
CA ASP A 53 -0.09 15.31 1.38
C ASP A 53 -1.36 14.55 0.95
N GLY A 54 -2.41 14.66 1.76
CA GLY A 54 -3.71 14.05 1.49
C GLY A 54 -3.75 12.53 1.60
N THR A 55 -2.66 11.89 2.00
CA THR A 55 -2.60 10.44 2.25
C THR A 55 -3.42 10.07 3.49
N LYS A 56 -4.09 8.91 3.45
CA LYS A 56 -4.90 8.38 4.55
C LYS A 56 -4.36 7.04 5.01
N ILE A 57 -4.08 6.94 6.32
CA ILE A 57 -3.54 5.75 6.97
C ILE A 57 -4.57 5.27 7.99
N TRP A 58 -5.12 4.09 7.76
CA TRP A 58 -6.20 3.56 8.57
C TRP A 58 -5.69 2.74 9.76
N HIS A 59 -6.61 2.05 10.43
CA HIS A 59 -6.39 1.33 11.69
C HIS A 59 -5.25 0.32 11.61
N PHE A 60 -4.43 0.26 12.65
CA PHE A 60 -3.39 -0.74 12.86
C PHE A 60 -2.36 -0.85 11.73
N CYS A 61 -2.19 0.20 10.92
CA CYS A 61 -1.08 0.25 9.97
C CYS A 61 0.25 0.43 10.72
N HIS A 62 1.32 -0.10 10.14
CA HIS A 62 2.68 0.15 10.62
C HIS A 62 3.58 0.58 9.46
N LEU A 63 4.10 1.80 9.55
CA LEU A 63 5.04 2.37 8.58
C LEU A 63 6.42 2.46 9.23
N LEU A 64 7.38 1.72 8.69
CA LEU A 64 8.73 1.59 9.27
C LEU A 64 9.66 2.70 8.76
N PRO A 65 10.81 2.94 9.45
CA PRO A 65 11.79 3.95 9.04
C PRO A 65 12.27 3.71 7.62
N GLY A 66 12.33 4.79 6.79
CA GLY A 66 12.74 4.70 5.40
C GLY A 66 11.65 4.25 4.42
N ALA A 67 10.39 4.09 4.87
CA ALA A 67 9.24 3.98 3.99
C ALA A 67 8.94 5.34 3.36
N VAL A 68 8.67 5.38 2.05
CA VAL A 68 8.31 6.60 1.31
C VAL A 68 6.95 6.41 0.67
N ILE A 69 5.98 7.21 1.08
CA ILE A 69 4.61 7.18 0.58
C ILE A 69 4.31 8.53 -0.09
N GLY A 70 3.86 8.51 -1.33
CA GLY A 70 3.47 9.69 -2.10
C GLY A 70 2.19 10.35 -1.60
N GLU A 71 1.68 11.27 -2.38
CA GLU A 71 0.47 12.05 -2.07
C GLU A 71 -0.82 11.27 -2.37
N ARG A 72 -1.90 11.61 -1.65
CA ARG A 72 -3.27 11.09 -1.88
C ARG A 72 -3.39 9.57 -1.89
N CYS A 73 -2.45 8.88 -1.23
CA CYS A 73 -2.50 7.44 -1.04
C CYS A 73 -3.59 7.06 -0.02
N ASN A 74 -4.02 5.80 -0.07
CA ASN A 74 -4.95 5.25 0.91
C ASN A 74 -4.47 3.87 1.37
N LEU A 75 -4.00 3.79 2.61
CA LEU A 75 -3.52 2.57 3.23
C LEU A 75 -4.63 2.01 4.13
N GLY A 76 -5.25 0.93 3.71
CA GLY A 76 -6.32 0.25 4.42
C GLY A 76 -5.86 -0.34 5.76
N GLN A 77 -6.80 -0.89 6.51
CA GLN A 77 -6.52 -1.46 7.83
C GLN A 77 -5.43 -2.54 7.77
N ASN A 78 -4.54 -2.53 8.77
CA ASN A 78 -3.51 -3.56 8.97
C ASN A 78 -2.52 -3.67 7.78
N VAL A 79 -2.21 -2.53 7.16
CA VAL A 79 -1.16 -2.45 6.13
C VAL A 79 0.19 -2.23 6.80
N VAL A 80 1.20 -2.99 6.39
CA VAL A 80 2.59 -2.82 6.83
C VAL A 80 3.42 -2.33 5.64
N VAL A 81 4.18 -1.24 5.85
CA VAL A 81 5.11 -0.70 4.85
C VAL A 81 6.51 -0.70 5.46
N MET A 82 7.36 -1.58 4.98
CA MET A 82 8.74 -1.72 5.47
C MET A 82 9.66 -0.62 4.91
N GLY A 83 10.80 -0.42 5.57
CA GLY A 83 11.85 0.46 5.06
C GLY A 83 12.31 0.07 3.66
N GLY A 84 12.66 1.06 2.83
CA GLY A 84 13.06 0.85 1.45
C GLY A 84 11.91 0.56 0.47
N VAL A 85 10.66 0.61 0.93
CA VAL A 85 9.46 0.59 0.09
C VAL A 85 9.14 2.00 -0.39
N THR A 86 8.77 2.12 -1.66
CA THR A 86 8.33 3.40 -2.24
C THR A 86 6.95 3.25 -2.88
N LEU A 87 6.04 4.12 -2.51
CA LEU A 87 4.74 4.31 -3.15
C LEU A 87 4.72 5.66 -3.87
N GLY A 88 4.31 5.68 -5.12
CA GLY A 88 3.98 6.88 -5.87
C GLY A 88 2.70 7.54 -5.36
N ASN A 89 2.11 8.40 -6.17
CA ASN A 89 0.91 9.15 -5.81
C ASN A 89 -0.37 8.35 -6.08
N ASN A 90 -1.42 8.64 -5.30
CA ASN A 90 -2.76 8.04 -5.45
C ASN A 90 -2.76 6.50 -5.42
N VAL A 91 -1.79 5.88 -4.73
CA VAL A 91 -1.73 4.43 -4.54
C VAL A 91 -2.79 4.02 -3.52
N LYS A 92 -3.52 2.95 -3.82
CA LYS A 92 -4.51 2.37 -2.91
C LYS A 92 -4.09 0.97 -2.50
N VAL A 93 -3.71 0.81 -1.25
CA VAL A 93 -3.38 -0.49 -0.65
C VAL A 93 -4.54 -0.89 0.25
N GLN A 94 -5.22 -1.96 -0.09
CA GLN A 94 -6.35 -2.47 0.68
C GLN A 94 -5.89 -3.21 1.94
N ASN A 95 -6.85 -3.64 2.77
CA ASN A 95 -6.59 -4.22 4.08
C ASN A 95 -5.67 -5.46 4.03
N ASN A 96 -4.88 -5.65 5.09
CA ASN A 96 -4.06 -6.84 5.32
C ASN A 96 -2.97 -7.08 4.26
N VAL A 97 -2.36 -6.02 3.75
CA VAL A 97 -1.24 -6.11 2.79
C VAL A 97 0.05 -5.72 3.49
N SER A 98 1.08 -6.55 3.34
CA SER A 98 2.44 -6.23 3.78
C SER A 98 3.32 -5.96 2.56
N LEU A 99 3.93 -4.78 2.54
CA LEU A 99 4.88 -4.36 1.52
C LEU A 99 6.30 -4.50 2.10
N TYR A 100 7.05 -5.45 1.58
CA TYR A 100 8.40 -5.76 2.04
C TYR A 100 9.46 -4.92 1.31
N GLU A 101 10.64 -4.81 1.92
CA GLU A 101 11.80 -4.13 1.33
C GLU A 101 12.02 -4.52 -0.14
N GLY A 102 12.25 -3.52 -1.01
CA GLY A 102 12.44 -3.70 -2.44
C GLY A 102 11.16 -3.61 -3.28
N VAL A 103 9.99 -3.47 -2.67
CA VAL A 103 8.75 -3.21 -3.41
C VAL A 103 8.65 -1.72 -3.79
N VAL A 104 8.38 -1.47 -5.06
CA VAL A 104 8.10 -0.13 -5.60
C VAL A 104 6.76 -0.17 -6.33
N LEU A 105 5.83 0.66 -5.88
CA LEU A 105 4.54 0.90 -6.53
C LEU A 105 4.56 2.28 -7.16
N GLU A 106 4.40 2.37 -8.47
CA GLU A 106 4.28 3.66 -9.16
C GLU A 106 2.89 4.28 -8.92
N ASP A 107 2.62 5.46 -9.53
CA ASP A 107 1.36 6.18 -9.36
C ASP A 107 0.14 5.32 -9.74
N ASP A 108 -1.00 5.61 -9.13
CA ASP A 108 -2.31 5.02 -9.45
C ASP A 108 -2.39 3.48 -9.30
N VAL A 109 -1.43 2.84 -8.61
CA VAL A 109 -1.46 1.40 -8.38
C VAL A 109 -2.54 1.04 -7.36
N PHE A 110 -3.28 -0.04 -7.65
CA PHE A 110 -4.25 -0.63 -6.74
C PHE A 110 -3.79 -2.02 -6.26
N CYS A 111 -3.67 -2.19 -4.95
CA CYS A 111 -3.42 -3.47 -4.30
C CYS A 111 -4.69 -3.96 -3.61
N GLY A 112 -5.28 -5.03 -4.09
CA GLY A 112 -6.48 -5.67 -3.53
C GLY A 112 -6.22 -6.25 -2.13
N PRO A 113 -7.28 -6.48 -1.33
CA PRO A 113 -7.14 -6.96 0.04
C PRO A 113 -6.40 -8.29 0.11
N SER A 114 -5.52 -8.40 1.08
CA SER A 114 -4.72 -9.60 1.35
C SER A 114 -3.88 -10.08 0.16
N CYS A 115 -3.57 -9.22 -0.82
CA CYS A 115 -2.56 -9.59 -1.80
C CYS A 115 -1.18 -9.68 -1.13
N VAL A 116 -0.33 -10.57 -1.63
CA VAL A 116 0.93 -10.93 -1.00
C VAL A 116 2.09 -10.57 -1.91
N PHE A 117 3.08 -9.88 -1.35
CA PHE A 117 4.39 -9.71 -1.97
C PHE A 117 5.41 -10.58 -1.22
N THR A 118 6.29 -11.25 -1.93
CA THR A 118 7.47 -11.89 -1.33
C THR A 118 8.70 -11.02 -1.54
N ASN A 119 9.80 -11.28 -0.84
CA ASN A 119 11.06 -10.55 -1.01
C ASN A 119 12.26 -11.48 -1.29
N VAL A 120 12.11 -12.77 -1.02
CA VAL A 120 13.11 -13.81 -1.25
C VAL A 120 12.45 -15.06 -1.82
N THR A 121 13.17 -15.78 -2.71
CA THR A 121 12.59 -16.92 -3.44
C THR A 121 12.72 -18.26 -2.70
N ASN A 122 13.68 -18.37 -1.79
CA ASN A 122 14.05 -19.63 -1.15
C ASN A 122 14.33 -19.46 0.36
N PRO A 123 13.35 -19.00 1.16
CA PRO A 123 13.55 -18.72 2.58
C PRO A 123 13.86 -20.00 3.38
N ARG A 124 14.76 -19.86 4.37
CA ARG A 124 15.01 -20.86 5.40
C ARG A 124 15.27 -20.12 6.71
N SER A 125 14.60 -20.49 7.80
CA SER A 125 14.69 -19.72 9.05
C SER A 125 16.10 -19.74 9.65
N HIS A 126 16.87 -20.81 9.47
CA HIS A 126 18.24 -20.95 9.95
C HIS A 126 19.32 -20.38 9.00
N VAL A 127 18.93 -19.83 7.84
CA VAL A 127 19.84 -19.24 6.85
C VAL A 127 19.43 -17.80 6.58
N SER A 128 20.29 -16.84 6.94
CA SER A 128 20.05 -15.43 6.60
C SER A 128 20.19 -15.20 5.10
N ARG A 129 19.13 -14.68 4.47
CA ARG A 129 19.09 -14.33 3.03
C ARG A 129 18.76 -12.86 2.78
N LYS A 130 19.05 -12.00 3.76
CA LYS A 130 18.77 -10.57 3.65
C LYS A 130 19.49 -9.91 2.45
N ALA A 131 20.67 -10.40 2.09
CA ALA A 131 21.41 -9.92 0.92
C ALA A 131 20.84 -10.40 -0.42
N GLU A 132 19.85 -11.32 -0.39
CA GLU A 132 19.24 -11.91 -1.59
C GLU A 132 17.83 -11.34 -1.87
N TYR A 133 17.42 -10.27 -1.17
CA TYR A 133 16.14 -9.63 -1.42
C TYR A 133 16.07 -9.10 -2.85
N ARG A 134 14.95 -9.38 -3.51
CA ARG A 134 14.73 -9.04 -4.92
C ARG A 134 13.67 -7.96 -5.05
N ARG A 135 14.02 -6.92 -5.79
CA ARG A 135 13.11 -5.80 -6.07
C ARG A 135 11.91 -6.27 -6.91
N THR A 136 10.72 -5.78 -6.56
CA THR A 136 9.49 -5.92 -7.33
C THR A 136 9.00 -4.53 -7.74
N LEU A 137 8.82 -4.32 -9.05
CA LEU A 137 8.33 -3.07 -9.60
C LEU A 137 6.90 -3.25 -10.11
N VAL A 138 5.98 -2.46 -9.58
CA VAL A 138 4.59 -2.36 -10.06
C VAL A 138 4.41 -1.02 -10.73
N ARG A 139 4.24 -1.05 -12.05
CA ARG A 139 4.16 0.16 -12.84
C ARG A 139 2.78 0.82 -12.75
N LYS A 140 2.76 2.07 -13.17
CA LYS A 140 1.61 2.99 -13.11
C LYS A 140 0.29 2.33 -13.50
N GLY A 141 -0.75 2.61 -12.72
CA GLY A 141 -2.13 2.22 -13.00
C GLY A 141 -2.43 0.73 -12.93
N SER A 142 -1.45 -0.11 -12.53
CA SER A 142 -1.65 -1.55 -12.41
C SER A 142 -2.60 -1.90 -11.27
N SER A 143 -3.41 -2.94 -11.47
CA SER A 143 -4.33 -3.46 -10.45
C SER A 143 -3.98 -4.89 -10.06
N ILE A 144 -3.85 -5.14 -8.77
CA ILE A 144 -3.59 -6.45 -8.20
C ILE A 144 -4.84 -6.91 -7.46
N GLY A 145 -5.41 -8.03 -7.87
CA GLY A 145 -6.63 -8.60 -7.29
C GLY A 145 -6.42 -9.13 -5.88
N ALA A 146 -7.53 -9.30 -5.15
CA ALA A 146 -7.53 -9.85 -3.79
C ALA A 146 -6.83 -11.22 -3.73
N ASN A 147 -6.06 -11.48 -2.67
CA ASN A 147 -5.32 -12.72 -2.44
C ASN A 147 -4.35 -13.12 -3.58
N ALA A 148 -4.04 -12.24 -4.52
CA ALA A 148 -3.00 -12.53 -5.51
C ALA A 148 -1.62 -12.56 -4.85
N THR A 149 -0.73 -13.42 -5.33
CA THR A 149 0.65 -13.50 -4.85
C THR A 149 1.61 -13.04 -5.92
N ILE A 150 2.44 -12.07 -5.60
CA ILE A 150 3.50 -11.54 -6.45
C ILE A 150 4.85 -12.07 -5.93
N VAL A 151 5.43 -12.98 -6.67
CA VAL A 151 6.76 -13.51 -6.35
C VAL A 151 7.80 -12.44 -6.68
N CYS A 152 8.75 -12.23 -5.77
CA CYS A 152 9.73 -11.16 -5.89
C CYS A 152 10.61 -11.25 -7.14
N GLY A 153 11.13 -10.11 -7.59
CA GLY A 153 12.02 -10.02 -8.73
C GLY A 153 11.32 -9.86 -10.07
N VAL A 154 10.04 -9.49 -10.08
CA VAL A 154 9.25 -9.28 -11.29
C VAL A 154 8.87 -7.82 -11.48
N THR A 155 8.61 -7.45 -12.73
CA THR A 155 8.00 -6.18 -13.11
C THR A 155 6.56 -6.43 -13.58
N LEU A 156 5.60 -5.73 -12.99
CA LEU A 156 4.23 -5.65 -13.48
C LEU A 156 4.12 -4.41 -14.38
N GLY A 157 3.83 -4.61 -15.67
CA GLY A 157 3.74 -3.54 -16.66
C GLY A 157 2.56 -2.61 -16.42
N GLU A 158 2.61 -1.41 -17.00
CA GLU A 158 1.60 -0.37 -16.81
C GLU A 158 0.19 -0.87 -17.11
N TYR A 159 -0.76 -0.48 -16.28
CA TYR A 159 -2.18 -0.82 -16.43
C TYR A 159 -2.48 -2.32 -16.56
N CYS A 160 -1.55 -3.20 -16.17
CA CYS A 160 -1.84 -4.62 -16.14
C CYS A 160 -2.87 -4.94 -15.03
N PHE A 161 -3.58 -6.03 -15.19
CA PHE A 161 -4.59 -6.47 -14.25
C PHE A 161 -4.31 -7.92 -13.82
N ILE A 162 -3.99 -8.07 -12.54
CA ILE A 162 -3.79 -9.38 -11.94
C ILE A 162 -5.10 -9.81 -11.30
N GLY A 163 -5.68 -10.90 -11.78
CA GLY A 163 -6.91 -11.44 -11.23
C GLY A 163 -6.76 -11.92 -9.79
N ALA A 164 -7.87 -11.95 -9.05
CA ALA A 164 -7.88 -12.42 -7.67
C ALA A 164 -7.33 -13.86 -7.55
N GLY A 165 -6.53 -14.13 -6.52
CA GLY A 165 -5.92 -15.44 -6.27
C GLY A 165 -4.83 -15.88 -7.26
N ALA A 166 -4.44 -15.03 -8.22
CA ALA A 166 -3.41 -15.38 -9.19
C ALA A 166 -2.01 -15.41 -8.55
N VAL A 167 -1.11 -16.26 -9.04
CA VAL A 167 0.29 -16.33 -8.60
C VAL A 167 1.21 -15.92 -9.75
N VAL A 168 1.75 -14.70 -9.65
CA VAL A 168 2.66 -14.11 -10.65
C VAL A 168 4.10 -14.47 -10.31
N ARG A 169 4.82 -15.09 -11.26
CA ARG A 169 6.20 -15.58 -11.11
C ARG A 169 7.18 -15.01 -12.14
N SER A 170 6.70 -14.23 -13.08
CA SER A 170 7.49 -13.63 -14.16
C SER A 170 6.93 -12.25 -14.50
N ASP A 171 7.71 -11.48 -15.25
CA ASP A 171 7.28 -10.17 -15.72
C ASP A 171 5.93 -10.23 -16.45
N VAL A 172 5.15 -9.18 -16.28
CA VAL A 172 3.82 -9.04 -16.84
C VAL A 172 3.84 -7.89 -17.85
N PRO A 173 3.40 -8.11 -19.08
CA PRO A 173 3.29 -7.04 -20.07
C PRO A 173 2.30 -5.95 -19.66
N ALA A 174 2.52 -4.72 -20.14
CA ALA A 174 1.55 -3.64 -19.98
C ALA A 174 0.17 -4.04 -20.52
N TYR A 175 -0.89 -3.61 -19.84
CA TYR A 175 -2.28 -3.91 -20.17
C TYR A 175 -2.69 -5.40 -20.13
N ALA A 176 -1.80 -6.33 -19.75
CA ALA A 176 -2.14 -7.74 -19.72
C ALA A 176 -3.13 -8.08 -18.60
N LEU A 177 -4.13 -8.91 -18.91
CA LEU A 177 -4.99 -9.57 -17.94
C LEU A 177 -4.39 -10.93 -17.59
N MET A 178 -3.96 -11.09 -16.34
CA MET A 178 -3.30 -12.29 -15.81
C MET A 178 -4.21 -13.00 -14.80
N VAL A 179 -4.40 -14.29 -14.96
CA VAL A 179 -5.18 -15.11 -14.00
C VAL A 179 -4.55 -16.48 -13.79
N GLY A 180 -4.88 -17.13 -12.68
CA GLY A 180 -4.56 -18.52 -12.39
C GLY A 180 -3.25 -18.74 -11.61
N VAL A 181 -2.96 -20.01 -11.32
CA VAL A 181 -1.81 -20.52 -10.55
C VAL A 181 -1.12 -21.61 -11.36
N PRO A 182 0.04 -21.33 -11.97
CA PRO A 182 0.70 -20.03 -12.11
C PRO A 182 -0.10 -19.10 -13.04
N ALA A 183 0.04 -17.78 -12.84
CA ALA A 183 -0.67 -16.78 -13.65
C ALA A 183 -0.32 -16.88 -15.14
N ARG A 184 -1.34 -16.78 -15.99
CA ARG A 184 -1.22 -16.76 -17.46
C ARG A 184 -2.02 -15.61 -18.02
N ARG A 185 -1.53 -15.01 -19.11
CA ARG A 185 -2.28 -13.97 -19.81
C ARG A 185 -3.48 -14.59 -20.53
N VAL A 186 -4.67 -14.06 -20.23
CA VAL A 186 -5.95 -14.49 -20.82
C VAL A 186 -6.63 -13.38 -21.61
N GLY A 187 -5.96 -12.25 -21.78
CA GLY A 187 -6.49 -11.11 -22.55
C GLY A 187 -5.76 -9.81 -22.20
N TRP A 188 -6.44 -8.73 -22.53
CA TRP A 188 -5.94 -7.38 -22.35
C TRP A 188 -6.98 -6.48 -21.67
N MET A 189 -6.49 -5.48 -20.95
CA MET A 189 -7.32 -4.51 -20.23
C MET A 189 -7.09 -3.11 -20.79
N CYS A 190 -8.13 -2.33 -20.87
CA CYS A 190 -8.02 -0.89 -21.07
C CYS A 190 -7.49 -0.23 -19.79
N GLN A 191 -6.84 0.92 -19.91
CA GLN A 191 -6.44 1.73 -18.74
C GLN A 191 -7.62 2.10 -17.81
N CYS A 192 -8.86 2.13 -18.33
CA CYS A 192 -10.05 2.37 -17.51
C CYS A 192 -10.58 1.11 -16.79
N GLY A 193 -9.89 -0.05 -16.91
CA GLY A 193 -10.23 -1.30 -16.23
C GLY A 193 -11.22 -2.20 -16.96
N ILE A 194 -11.59 -1.88 -18.20
CA ILE A 194 -12.50 -2.71 -19.03
C ILE A 194 -11.68 -3.70 -19.86
N ARG A 195 -12.13 -4.95 -19.93
CA ARG A 195 -11.52 -5.98 -20.78
C ARG A 195 -11.67 -5.61 -22.26
N LEU A 196 -10.57 -5.64 -22.99
CA LEU A 196 -10.54 -5.38 -24.42
C LEU A 196 -10.85 -6.65 -25.22
N GLN A 197 -11.58 -6.46 -26.34
CA GLN A 197 -11.81 -7.49 -27.34
C GLN A 197 -11.02 -7.10 -28.61
N LEU A 198 -9.96 -7.84 -28.89
CA LEU A 198 -9.14 -7.58 -30.07
C LEU A 198 -9.76 -8.22 -31.30
N GLN A 199 -9.78 -7.46 -32.41
CA GLN A 199 -10.13 -7.93 -33.74
C GLN A 199 -9.01 -7.52 -34.68
N GLY A 200 -8.36 -8.48 -35.35
CA GLY A 200 -7.21 -8.21 -36.21
C GLY A 200 -6.06 -7.47 -35.51
N GLY A 201 -5.80 -7.75 -34.23
CA GLY A 201 -4.74 -7.09 -33.44
C GLY A 201 -5.10 -5.69 -32.92
N ARG A 202 -6.34 -5.21 -33.14
CA ARG A 202 -6.79 -3.89 -32.70
C ARG A 202 -8.00 -3.97 -31.78
N ALA A 203 -8.14 -3.01 -30.88
CA ALA A 203 -9.31 -2.85 -30.04
C ALA A 203 -9.62 -1.38 -29.78
N SER A 204 -10.89 -1.06 -29.62
CA SER A 204 -11.37 0.21 -29.08
C SER A 204 -12.17 -0.09 -27.81
N CYS A 205 -11.90 0.64 -26.74
CA CYS A 205 -12.62 0.47 -25.49
C CYS A 205 -14.04 1.06 -25.61
N ALA A 206 -15.06 0.23 -25.41
CA ALA A 206 -16.45 0.66 -25.50
C ALA A 206 -16.84 1.72 -24.44
N THR A 207 -16.10 1.81 -23.34
CA THR A 207 -16.41 2.73 -22.23
C THR A 207 -15.72 4.08 -22.36
N CYS A 208 -14.41 4.10 -22.64
CA CYS A 208 -13.65 5.36 -22.68
C CYS A 208 -13.17 5.75 -24.09
N GLY A 209 -13.43 4.93 -25.11
CA GLY A 209 -13.07 5.19 -26.51
C GLY A 209 -11.58 5.05 -26.84
N ALA A 210 -10.73 4.73 -25.86
CA ALA A 210 -9.29 4.55 -26.09
C ALA A 210 -9.04 3.40 -27.07
N SER A 211 -8.09 3.59 -27.99
CA SER A 211 -7.75 2.62 -29.04
C SER A 211 -6.38 2.00 -28.80
N TYR A 212 -6.26 0.72 -29.13
CA TYR A 212 -5.08 -0.10 -28.85
C TYR A 212 -4.70 -0.92 -30.09
N GLU A 213 -3.42 -1.22 -30.21
CA GLU A 213 -2.89 -2.15 -31.21
C GLU A 213 -1.93 -3.14 -30.54
N GLU A 214 -2.07 -4.42 -30.86
CA GLU A 214 -1.16 -5.48 -30.42
C GLU A 214 -0.17 -5.77 -31.55
N ARG A 215 1.11 -5.71 -31.19
CA ARG A 215 2.21 -6.13 -32.08
C ARG A 215 3.17 -7.02 -31.27
N GLU A 216 3.50 -8.16 -31.82
CA GLU A 216 4.45 -9.11 -31.24
C GLU A 216 4.14 -9.47 -29.77
N GLY A 217 2.86 -9.61 -29.41
CA GLY A 217 2.45 -9.97 -28.05
C GLY A 217 2.48 -8.83 -27.05
N VAL A 218 2.68 -7.59 -27.48
CA VAL A 218 2.65 -6.37 -26.67
C VAL A 218 1.50 -5.48 -27.12
N LEU A 219 0.66 -5.05 -26.17
CA LEU A 219 -0.41 -4.09 -26.45
C LEU A 219 0.11 -2.67 -26.24
N GLN A 220 -0.20 -1.79 -27.18
CA GLN A 220 0.10 -0.36 -27.08
C GLN A 220 -1.17 0.45 -27.28
N GLN A 221 -1.31 1.51 -26.50
CA GLN A 221 -2.36 2.50 -26.72
C GLN A 221 -1.94 3.41 -27.86
N ILE A 222 -2.78 3.51 -28.89
CA ILE A 222 -2.51 4.32 -30.10
C ILE A 222 -3.30 5.63 -30.14
N ASP A 223 -4.43 5.69 -29.42
CA ASP A 223 -5.21 6.91 -29.28
C ASP A 223 -5.96 6.95 -27.94
N ARG A 224 -6.07 8.15 -27.39
CA ARG A 224 -6.84 8.45 -26.17
C ARG A 224 -7.78 9.62 -26.48
N PRO A 225 -9.11 9.41 -26.43
CA PRO A 225 -10.04 10.52 -26.56
C PRO A 225 -9.77 11.61 -25.52
N ARG A 226 -9.84 12.87 -25.90
CA ARG A 226 -9.50 14.03 -25.04
C ARG A 226 -10.43 14.23 -23.84
N ASN A 227 -11.51 13.46 -23.71
CA ASN A 227 -12.58 13.65 -22.73
C ASN A 227 -12.74 12.48 -21.73
N ALA A 228 -11.71 11.72 -21.43
CA ALA A 228 -11.75 10.74 -20.32
C ALA A 228 -11.18 11.40 -19.06
N GLY A 229 -12.02 12.20 -18.39
CA GLY A 229 -11.82 12.73 -17.05
C GLY A 229 -12.48 11.86 -16.00
#